data_dda035e5fa5981b800cec54f1e39861b
#
_entry.id   dda035e5fa5981b800cec54f1e39861b
#
_cell.length_a   1.000
_cell.length_b   1.000
_cell.length_c   1.000
_cell.angle_alpha   90.00
_cell.angle_beta   90.00
_cell.angle_gamma   90.00
#
_symmetry.space_group_name_H-M   'P 1'
#
loop_
_entity.id
_entity.type
_entity.pdbx_description
1 polymer ?
#
loop_
_entity_poly.entity_id
_entity_poly.type
_entity_poly.pdbx_seq_one_letter_code
_entity_poly.pdbx_strand_id
1 'polypeptide(L)'
;MASSIWNFGYEVLPYVTCAVILGILFVATTIFTFITVVLTIAWNPITSIYFRFKGPKRRPGLTIAFFHPYCDTGGGGERVLWCAINAMKRQFPEARFVVYTGDVHVSGEQIINKAQSRFQIQNMEWMKSPDTGVEFIYLHKRGWVEASTFPRFTLLGQSLGSIYLAWEALMKCCPDIYIDTTGYAFTLPVFNNIGKCKVACYVHYPTISSDMLCLVKNRSSSYNNSSNISRSWILSSGKLQYYRLFAFLYRKAGCYSDLTMVNSSWTENHIKELWKLSSNGCNKVHKIYPPCDNTEFLQISRSSDEIENQSTTKVISLGQFRPEKDHAMQIRAMSELRNMISDKAWENVKLVIIGGCRNEEDRKRIDDLERLCKHLSVEQNVEFKVNITFGELKQEMSEAKIGLHTMWNEHFGIAVVEMLAAGLITIAHRSGGPLMDIVNESAESQTGFLAIHDYEYAECIKQILEMPTDALEIMIEKSRASVNIFSDKVFESNWIRVTSSLIT
;
A
#
# COMPACT_ATOMS: atom_id res chain seq x y z
N MET A 1 33.30 56.12 -2.61
CA MET A 1 33.96 54.79 -2.71
C MET A 1 33.71 53.86 -1.51
N ALA A 2 33.68 54.31 -0.26
CA ALA A 2 33.43 53.42 0.88
C ALA A 2 32.03 52.85 0.94
N SER A 3 30.98 53.53 0.52
CA SER A 3 29.58 53.06 0.55
C SER A 3 29.29 51.98 -0.52
N SER A 4 30.00 51.94 -1.64
CA SER A 4 29.83 50.94 -2.69
C SER A 4 30.48 49.59 -2.32
N ILE A 5 31.52 49.59 -1.52
CA ILE A 5 32.18 48.35 -1.05
C ILE A 5 31.33 47.66 0.01
N TRP A 6 30.64 48.39 0.86
CA TRP A 6 29.74 47.85 1.88
C TRP A 6 28.49 47.20 1.28
N ASN A 7 27.88 47.81 0.26
CA ASN A 7 26.72 47.24 -0.42
C ASN A 7 27.07 45.95 -1.19
N PHE A 8 28.25 45.87 -1.80
CA PHE A 8 28.70 44.66 -2.52
C PHE A 8 28.93 43.46 -1.56
N GLY A 9 29.41 43.78 -0.31
CA GLY A 9 29.58 42.77 0.72
C GLY A 9 28.27 42.16 1.21
N TYR A 10 27.21 42.95 1.34
CA TYR A 10 25.88 42.48 1.78
C TYR A 10 25.15 41.63 0.71
N GLU A 11 25.35 41.88 -0.58
CA GLU A 11 24.75 41.08 -1.67
C GLU A 11 25.49 39.79 -1.89
N VAL A 12 26.81 39.72 -1.71
CA VAL A 12 27.64 38.53 -1.99
C VAL A 12 27.73 37.58 -0.82
N LEU A 13 27.65 38.08 0.43
CA LEU A 13 27.76 37.28 1.65
C LEU A 13 26.74 36.13 1.75
N PRO A 14 25.46 36.28 1.38
CA PRO A 14 24.49 35.17 1.36
C PRO A 14 24.87 34.07 0.35
N TYR A 15 25.41 34.42 -0.81
CA TYR A 15 25.81 33.46 -1.83
C TYR A 15 27.06 32.68 -1.42
N VAL A 16 28.03 33.35 -0.80
CA VAL A 16 29.24 32.70 -0.26
C VAL A 16 28.87 31.77 0.90
N THR A 17 27.97 32.22 1.80
CA THR A 17 27.48 31.39 2.92
C THR A 17 26.71 30.17 2.41
N CYS A 18 25.85 30.33 1.41
CA CYS A 18 25.15 29.24 0.75
C CYS A 18 26.13 28.25 0.07
N ALA A 19 27.13 28.75 -0.63
CA ALA A 19 28.14 27.90 -1.30
C ALA A 19 28.96 27.09 -0.29
N VAL A 20 29.34 27.71 0.84
CA VAL A 20 30.06 27.03 1.93
C VAL A 20 29.17 25.96 2.58
N ILE A 21 27.90 26.28 2.88
CA ILE A 21 26.96 25.32 3.45
C ILE A 21 26.72 24.15 2.47
N LEU A 22 26.57 24.41 1.18
CA LEU A 22 26.44 23.38 0.15
C LEU A 22 27.71 22.51 0.03
N GLY A 23 28.88 23.12 0.13
CA GLY A 23 30.16 22.42 0.15
C GLY A 23 30.27 21.50 1.38
N ILE A 24 29.93 21.97 2.54
CA ILE A 24 29.93 21.19 3.79
C ILE A 24 28.92 20.05 3.71
N LEU A 25 27.71 20.29 3.21
CA LEU A 25 26.68 19.26 3.00
C LEU A 25 27.13 18.20 1.99
N PHE A 26 27.77 18.61 0.89
CA PHE A 26 28.31 17.70 -0.10
C PHE A 26 29.43 16.82 0.46
N VAL A 27 30.38 17.40 1.20
CA VAL A 27 31.45 16.66 1.87
C VAL A 27 30.88 15.72 2.93
N ALA A 28 29.93 16.17 3.76
CA ALA A 28 29.28 15.35 4.77
C ALA A 28 28.50 14.17 4.16
N THR A 29 27.78 14.40 3.07
CA THR A 29 27.06 13.31 2.35
C THR A 29 28.04 12.34 1.69
N THR A 30 29.15 12.81 1.14
CA THR A 30 30.18 11.96 0.54
C THR A 30 30.88 11.10 1.59
N ILE A 31 31.24 11.68 2.73
CA ILE A 31 31.84 10.97 3.87
C ILE A 31 30.85 9.96 4.44
N PHE A 32 29.59 10.35 4.63
CA PHE A 32 28.53 9.45 5.11
C PHE A 32 28.31 8.27 4.16
N THR A 33 28.27 8.53 2.84
CA THR A 33 28.14 7.50 1.82
C THR A 33 29.34 6.57 1.82
N PHE A 34 30.56 7.12 1.91
CA PHE A 34 31.80 6.32 1.99
C PHE A 34 31.82 5.46 3.25
N ILE A 35 31.50 6.03 4.41
CA ILE A 35 31.40 5.29 5.69
C ILE A 35 30.35 4.19 5.59
N THR A 36 29.18 4.48 5.01
CA THR A 36 28.10 3.49 4.85
C THR A 36 28.52 2.34 3.94
N VAL A 37 29.20 2.64 2.83
CA VAL A 37 29.73 1.62 1.91
C VAL A 37 30.83 0.79 2.58
N VAL A 38 31.77 1.42 3.27
CA VAL A 38 32.86 0.74 4.00
C VAL A 38 32.29 -0.12 5.13
N LEU A 39 31.35 0.41 5.92
CA LEU A 39 30.70 -0.37 6.97
C LEU A 39 29.91 -1.54 6.40
N THR A 40 29.22 -1.38 5.27
CA THR A 40 28.48 -2.47 4.61
C THR A 40 29.44 -3.56 4.12
N ILE A 41 30.58 -3.18 3.54
CA ILE A 41 31.60 -4.11 3.07
C ILE A 41 32.32 -4.80 4.24
N ALA A 42 32.68 -4.06 5.28
CA ALA A 42 33.35 -4.60 6.46
C ALA A 42 32.41 -5.40 7.38
N TRP A 43 31.14 -4.97 7.47
CA TRP A 43 30.12 -5.61 8.31
C TRP A 43 29.78 -7.03 7.83
N ASN A 44 29.67 -7.26 6.53
CA ASN A 44 29.27 -8.55 5.96
C ASN A 44 30.19 -9.74 6.38
N PRO A 45 31.52 -9.68 6.27
CA PRO A 45 32.37 -10.81 6.69
C PRO A 45 32.36 -11.00 8.21
N ILE A 46 32.40 -9.93 9.01
CA ILE A 46 32.40 -10.00 10.48
C ILE A 46 31.08 -10.58 10.99
N THR A 47 29.94 -10.09 10.50
CA THR A 47 28.62 -10.59 10.90
C THR A 47 28.39 -12.02 10.43
N SER A 48 28.88 -12.40 9.25
CA SER A 48 28.80 -13.77 8.75
C SER A 48 29.65 -14.73 9.60
N ILE A 49 30.81 -14.33 10.00
CA ILE A 49 31.69 -15.11 10.92
C ILE A 49 30.98 -15.24 12.28
N TYR A 50 30.52 -14.12 12.86
CA TYR A 50 29.80 -14.14 14.12
C TYR A 50 28.57 -15.04 14.06
N PHE A 51 27.73 -14.93 12.99
CA PHE A 51 26.55 -15.77 12.80
C PHE A 51 26.91 -17.25 12.70
N ARG A 52 27.99 -17.60 12.00
CA ARG A 52 28.46 -18.98 11.86
C ARG A 52 28.79 -19.62 13.21
N PHE A 53 29.29 -18.85 14.17
CA PHE A 53 29.69 -19.36 15.50
C PHE A 53 28.57 -19.23 16.55
N LYS A 54 27.71 -18.21 16.47
CA LYS A 54 26.72 -17.85 17.49
C LYS A 54 25.27 -17.90 17.01
N GLY A 55 25.05 -18.01 15.69
CA GLY A 55 23.72 -18.09 15.11
C GLY A 55 23.00 -19.42 15.43
N PRO A 56 21.67 -19.45 15.33
CA PRO A 56 20.92 -20.67 15.52
C PRO A 56 21.25 -21.68 14.43
N LYS A 57 21.32 -22.94 14.83
CA LYS A 57 21.42 -24.03 13.85
C LYS A 57 20.07 -24.19 13.13
N ARG A 58 20.13 -24.48 11.83
CA ARG A 58 18.91 -24.88 11.10
C ARG A 58 18.33 -26.14 11.72
N ARG A 59 17.02 -26.15 11.86
CA ARG A 59 16.32 -27.33 12.35
C ARG A 59 16.12 -28.33 11.22
N PRO A 60 15.99 -29.63 11.51
CA PRO A 60 15.67 -30.65 10.51
C PRO A 60 14.32 -30.34 9.83
N GLY A 61 14.21 -30.65 8.54
CA GLY A 61 13.03 -30.40 7.73
C GLY A 61 12.96 -28.97 7.16
N LEU A 62 12.08 -28.77 6.19
CA LEU A 62 11.88 -27.49 5.50
C LEU A 62 11.25 -26.46 6.48
N THR A 63 11.92 -25.35 6.68
CA THR A 63 11.41 -24.23 7.47
C THR A 63 11.17 -23.01 6.55
N ILE A 64 9.93 -22.53 6.49
CA ILE A 64 9.49 -21.38 5.73
C ILE A 64 9.10 -20.28 6.72
N ALA A 65 9.78 -19.14 6.63
CA ALA A 65 9.53 -18.03 7.55
C ALA A 65 9.01 -16.79 6.82
N PHE A 66 7.96 -16.20 7.38
CA PHE A 66 7.35 -14.96 6.91
C PHE A 66 7.75 -13.80 7.82
N PHE A 67 8.22 -12.72 7.22
CA PHE A 67 8.54 -11.50 7.94
C PHE A 67 7.38 -10.52 7.84
N HIS A 68 6.65 -10.37 8.95
CA HIS A 68 5.47 -9.51 9.04
C HIS A 68 5.37 -8.86 10.44
N PRO A 69 6.12 -7.78 10.69
CA PRO A 69 6.22 -7.17 12.03
C PRO A 69 4.90 -6.64 12.62
N TYR A 70 3.87 -6.51 11.81
CA TYR A 70 2.54 -5.96 12.17
C TYR A 70 1.44 -6.96 11.82
N CYS A 71 1.31 -8.04 12.59
CA CYS A 71 0.32 -9.12 12.35
C CYS A 71 -1.05 -8.87 12.96
N ASP A 72 -1.21 -7.82 13.80
CA ASP A 72 -2.40 -7.58 14.62
C ASP A 72 -3.15 -6.29 14.23
N THR A 73 -2.97 -5.77 13.01
CA THR A 73 -3.61 -4.51 12.57
C THR A 73 -4.92 -4.71 11.78
N GLY A 74 -5.10 -5.85 11.11
CA GLY A 74 -6.30 -6.21 10.36
C GLY A 74 -6.36 -5.56 8.96
N GLY A 75 -5.20 -5.31 8.33
CA GLY A 75 -5.10 -4.71 7.00
C GLY A 75 -5.02 -5.73 5.85
N GLY A 76 -5.14 -5.26 4.61
CA GLY A 76 -5.06 -6.12 3.41
C GLY A 76 -3.72 -6.87 3.26
N GLY A 77 -2.61 -6.31 3.78
CA GLY A 77 -1.32 -6.99 3.80
C GLY A 77 -1.29 -8.24 4.68
N GLU A 78 -2.00 -8.21 5.81
CA GLU A 78 -2.14 -9.37 6.69
C GLU A 78 -3.01 -10.46 6.07
N ARG A 79 -4.06 -10.08 5.30
CA ARG A 79 -4.83 -11.06 4.54
C ARG A 79 -3.91 -11.83 3.58
N VAL A 80 -3.02 -11.14 2.86
CA VAL A 80 -2.00 -11.77 1.99
C VAL A 80 -1.15 -12.77 2.77
N LEU A 81 -0.65 -12.39 3.95
CA LEU A 81 0.15 -13.27 4.81
C LEU A 81 -0.59 -14.56 5.13
N TRP A 82 -1.82 -14.46 5.65
CA TRP A 82 -2.56 -15.63 6.14
C TRP A 82 -3.04 -16.53 5.00
N CYS A 83 -3.49 -15.96 3.89
CA CYS A 83 -3.82 -16.74 2.68
C CYS A 83 -2.59 -17.45 2.13
N ALA A 84 -1.43 -16.79 2.10
CA ALA A 84 -0.18 -17.39 1.63
C ALA A 84 0.28 -18.57 2.51
N ILE A 85 0.27 -18.39 3.83
CA ILE A 85 0.62 -19.46 4.79
C ILE A 85 -0.34 -20.65 4.62
N ASN A 86 -1.64 -20.38 4.54
CA ASN A 86 -2.66 -21.42 4.40
C ASN A 86 -2.50 -22.21 3.08
N ALA A 87 -2.23 -21.52 1.98
CA ALA A 87 -1.96 -22.13 0.69
C ALA A 87 -0.69 -23.00 0.73
N MET A 88 0.40 -22.47 1.27
CA MET A 88 1.67 -23.21 1.35
C MET A 88 1.58 -24.43 2.27
N LYS A 89 0.83 -24.38 3.38
CA LYS A 89 0.63 -25.54 4.24
C LYS A 89 -0.07 -26.70 3.53
N ARG A 90 -1.05 -26.40 2.69
CA ARG A 90 -1.74 -27.42 1.88
C ARG A 90 -0.80 -28.09 0.89
N GLN A 91 0.12 -27.33 0.30
CA GLN A 91 1.09 -27.83 -0.65
C GLN A 91 2.28 -28.54 -0.01
N PHE A 92 2.73 -28.04 1.15
CA PHE A 92 3.89 -28.52 1.89
C PHE A 92 3.52 -28.85 3.33
N PRO A 93 2.74 -29.93 3.58
CA PRO A 93 2.18 -30.23 4.90
C PRO A 93 3.25 -30.49 5.97
N GLU A 94 4.42 -31.01 5.59
CA GLU A 94 5.54 -31.31 6.50
C GLU A 94 6.42 -30.10 6.77
N ALA A 95 6.22 -28.96 6.06
CA ALA A 95 7.00 -27.76 6.30
C ALA A 95 6.59 -27.08 7.61
N ARG A 96 7.58 -26.54 8.32
CA ARG A 96 7.39 -25.70 9.48
C ARG A 96 7.19 -24.25 9.03
N PHE A 97 6.15 -23.62 9.55
CA PHE A 97 5.82 -22.22 9.24
C PHE A 97 6.14 -21.34 10.44
N VAL A 98 6.93 -20.30 10.20
CA VAL A 98 7.37 -19.33 11.20
C VAL A 98 6.90 -17.94 10.77
N VAL A 99 6.40 -17.15 11.73
CA VAL A 99 6.07 -15.74 11.50
C VAL A 99 6.89 -14.87 12.44
N TYR A 100 7.71 -13.98 11.88
CA TYR A 100 8.40 -12.96 12.66
C TYR A 100 7.47 -11.78 12.86
N THR A 101 7.06 -11.54 14.10
CA THR A 101 6.13 -10.46 14.49
C THR A 101 6.75 -9.53 15.53
N GLY A 102 6.39 -8.26 15.46
CA GLY A 102 6.73 -7.27 16.49
C GLY A 102 5.60 -7.02 17.50
N ASP A 103 4.48 -7.74 17.40
CA ASP A 103 3.33 -7.60 18.31
C ASP A 103 3.54 -8.40 19.59
N VAL A 104 4.54 -7.98 20.39
CA VAL A 104 5.04 -8.71 21.58
C VAL A 104 4.03 -8.79 22.73
N HIS A 105 2.95 -8.04 22.69
CA HIS A 105 1.93 -7.98 23.74
C HIS A 105 0.72 -8.87 23.44
N VAL A 106 0.69 -9.54 22.28
CA VAL A 106 -0.42 -10.37 21.82
C VAL A 106 0.08 -11.79 21.58
N SER A 107 -0.65 -12.80 22.06
CA SER A 107 -0.28 -14.19 21.82
C SER A 107 -0.53 -14.58 20.34
N GLY A 108 0.22 -15.57 19.85
CA GLY A 108 0.03 -16.09 18.49
C GLY A 108 -1.40 -16.59 18.25
N GLU A 109 -2.01 -17.21 19.24
CA GLU A 109 -3.39 -17.67 19.17
C GLU A 109 -4.38 -16.49 19.03
N GLN A 110 -4.18 -15.39 19.77
CA GLN A 110 -5.00 -14.19 19.67
C GLN A 110 -4.85 -13.55 18.29
N ILE A 111 -3.63 -13.50 17.73
CA ILE A 111 -3.38 -13.01 16.38
C ILE A 111 -4.15 -13.84 15.34
N ILE A 112 -4.07 -15.17 15.42
CA ILE A 112 -4.77 -16.08 14.49
C ILE A 112 -6.29 -15.92 14.64
N ASN A 113 -6.82 -15.88 15.87
CA ASN A 113 -8.26 -15.70 16.11
C ASN A 113 -8.78 -14.38 15.52
N LYS A 114 -8.04 -13.30 15.70
CA LYS A 114 -8.37 -11.99 15.11
C LYS A 114 -8.31 -12.03 13.58
N ALA A 115 -7.28 -12.65 13.01
CA ALA A 115 -7.18 -12.82 11.56
C ALA A 115 -8.33 -13.65 11.01
N GLN A 116 -8.69 -14.75 11.67
CA GLN A 116 -9.79 -15.62 11.26
C GLN A 116 -11.13 -14.89 11.31
N SER A 117 -11.43 -14.15 12.38
CA SER A 117 -12.65 -13.38 12.52
C SER A 117 -12.73 -12.20 11.55
N ARG A 118 -11.59 -11.53 11.31
CA ARG A 118 -11.53 -10.35 10.44
C ARG A 118 -11.58 -10.68 8.96
N PHE A 119 -10.87 -11.71 8.53
CA PHE A 119 -10.69 -12.05 7.13
C PHE A 119 -11.54 -13.23 6.67
N GLN A 120 -12.22 -13.93 7.59
CA GLN A 120 -13.08 -15.09 7.32
C GLN A 120 -12.39 -16.19 6.48
N ILE A 121 -11.04 -16.29 6.59
CA ILE A 121 -10.27 -17.31 5.88
C ILE A 121 -10.63 -18.68 6.46
N GLN A 122 -11.02 -19.60 5.57
CA GLN A 122 -11.41 -20.95 5.95
C GLN A 122 -10.18 -21.82 6.29
N ASN A 123 -10.40 -22.84 7.15
CA ASN A 123 -9.40 -23.86 7.46
C ASN A 123 -8.11 -23.31 8.09
N MET A 124 -8.20 -22.32 9.00
CA MET A 124 -7.05 -21.80 9.74
C MET A 124 -6.80 -22.52 11.08
N GLU A 125 -7.65 -23.46 11.50
CA GLU A 125 -7.57 -24.10 12.84
C GLU A 125 -6.23 -24.82 13.07
N TRP A 126 -5.63 -25.41 12.01
CA TRP A 126 -4.33 -26.06 12.12
C TRP A 126 -3.21 -25.09 12.56
N MET A 127 -3.34 -23.79 12.29
CA MET A 127 -2.35 -22.79 12.67
C MET A 127 -2.15 -22.66 14.17
N LYS A 128 -3.16 -23.05 14.97
CA LYS A 128 -3.16 -23.02 16.45
C LYS A 128 -2.58 -24.29 17.06
N SER A 129 -2.31 -25.33 16.23
CA SER A 129 -1.81 -26.62 16.74
C SER A 129 -0.43 -26.44 17.39
N PRO A 130 -0.19 -26.99 18.58
CA PRO A 130 1.11 -26.91 19.25
C PRO A 130 2.25 -27.57 18.46
N ASP A 131 1.95 -28.63 17.73
CA ASP A 131 2.96 -29.46 17.06
C ASP A 131 3.18 -29.07 15.58
N THR A 132 2.09 -28.70 14.88
CA THR A 132 2.09 -28.48 13.43
C THR A 132 1.66 -27.08 13.03
N GLY A 133 1.36 -26.23 13.99
CA GLY A 133 0.86 -24.88 13.79
C GLY A 133 1.94 -23.87 13.35
N VAL A 134 1.55 -22.61 13.34
CA VAL A 134 2.45 -21.50 13.03
C VAL A 134 3.24 -21.12 14.29
N GLU A 135 4.56 -21.14 14.19
CA GLU A 135 5.47 -20.69 15.25
C GLU A 135 5.67 -19.17 15.15
N PHE A 136 5.39 -18.44 16.22
CA PHE A 136 5.61 -16.99 16.27
C PHE A 136 6.95 -16.67 16.92
N ILE A 137 7.78 -15.90 16.21
CA ILE A 137 9.06 -15.36 16.69
C ILE A 137 8.86 -13.88 16.96
N TYR A 138 8.80 -13.52 18.24
CA TYR A 138 8.56 -12.15 18.67
C TYR A 138 9.81 -11.28 18.59
N LEU A 139 9.70 -10.14 17.87
CA LEU A 139 10.77 -9.17 17.64
C LEU A 139 10.58 -7.94 18.54
N HIS A 140 11.54 -7.71 19.43
CA HIS A 140 11.48 -6.61 20.40
C HIS A 140 11.99 -5.28 19.85
N LYS A 141 12.60 -5.28 18.66
CA LYS A 141 13.21 -4.10 18.06
C LYS A 141 12.34 -3.43 17.00
N ARG A 142 11.02 -3.72 16.96
CA ARG A 142 10.08 -3.14 16.01
C ARG A 142 10.07 -1.60 16.02
N GLY A 143 10.24 -0.97 17.17
CA GLY A 143 10.31 0.49 17.26
C GLY A 143 11.33 1.15 16.30
N TRP A 144 12.38 0.43 15.90
CA TRP A 144 13.36 0.93 14.93
C TRP A 144 12.85 1.01 13.48
N VAL A 145 11.69 0.47 13.16
CA VAL A 145 11.06 0.60 11.83
C VAL A 145 9.85 1.53 11.85
N GLU A 146 9.54 2.14 12.99
CA GLU A 146 8.44 3.09 13.11
C GLU A 146 8.85 4.49 12.64
N ALA A 147 7.95 5.16 11.89
CA ALA A 147 8.20 6.49 11.37
C ALA A 147 8.43 7.54 12.47
N SER A 148 7.78 7.37 13.62
CA SER A 148 7.92 8.23 14.80
C SER A 148 9.34 8.26 15.37
N THR A 149 10.08 7.16 15.22
CA THR A 149 11.49 7.06 15.66
C THR A 149 12.41 7.94 14.82
N PHE A 150 12.06 8.19 13.57
CA PHE A 150 12.88 8.94 12.62
C PHE A 150 12.11 10.13 12.02
N PRO A 151 11.95 11.25 12.74
CA PRO A 151 11.20 12.41 12.26
C PRO A 151 11.86 13.10 11.05
N ARG A 152 13.15 12.84 10.82
CA ARG A 152 13.91 13.29 9.64
C ARG A 152 14.61 12.12 8.99
N PHE A 153 14.72 12.15 7.66
CA PHE A 153 15.29 11.04 6.86
C PHE A 153 14.59 9.70 7.14
N THR A 154 13.29 9.73 7.34
CA THR A 154 12.45 8.61 7.77
C THR A 154 12.70 7.35 6.93
N LEU A 155 12.73 7.46 5.59
CA LEU A 155 12.98 6.31 4.70
C LEU A 155 14.32 5.62 5.01
N LEU A 156 15.40 6.39 5.16
CA LEU A 156 16.71 5.83 5.47
C LEU A 156 16.76 5.25 6.87
N GLY A 157 16.21 5.97 7.85
CA GLY A 157 16.17 5.52 9.25
C GLY A 157 15.41 4.20 9.40
N GLN A 158 14.20 4.11 8.85
CA GLN A 158 13.40 2.87 8.85
C GLN A 158 14.09 1.73 8.10
N SER A 159 14.79 2.04 7.00
CA SER A 159 15.53 1.03 6.23
C SER A 159 16.71 0.46 7.03
N LEU A 160 17.50 1.30 7.70
CA LEU A 160 18.57 0.85 8.58
C LEU A 160 18.01 0.09 9.80
N GLY A 161 16.91 0.57 10.37
CA GLY A 161 16.18 -0.11 11.44
C GLY A 161 15.69 -1.49 11.01
N SER A 162 15.25 -1.67 9.76
CA SER A 162 14.81 -2.96 9.23
C SER A 162 15.98 -3.97 9.11
N ILE A 163 17.21 -3.52 8.81
CA ILE A 163 18.41 -4.37 8.85
C ILE A 163 18.63 -4.90 10.27
N TYR A 164 18.51 -4.02 11.27
CA TYR A 164 18.67 -4.41 12.67
C TYR A 164 17.58 -5.37 13.14
N LEU A 165 16.34 -5.13 12.72
CA LEU A 165 15.22 -6.02 13.01
C LEU A 165 15.37 -7.38 12.32
N ALA A 166 15.85 -7.41 11.07
CA ALA A 166 16.17 -8.63 10.33
C ALA A 166 17.29 -9.44 11.01
N TRP A 167 18.30 -8.75 11.55
CA TRP A 167 19.35 -9.39 12.33
C TRP A 167 18.81 -10.05 13.60
N GLU A 168 17.92 -9.38 14.35
CA GLU A 168 17.24 -9.98 15.50
C GLU A 168 16.46 -11.23 15.09
N ALA A 169 15.70 -11.15 13.98
CA ALA A 169 14.91 -12.26 13.46
C ALA A 169 15.80 -13.46 13.09
N LEU A 170 16.87 -13.22 12.32
CA LEU A 170 17.82 -14.24 11.90
C LEU A 170 18.52 -14.93 13.08
N MET A 171 18.89 -14.17 14.12
CA MET A 171 19.54 -14.71 15.33
C MET A 171 18.57 -15.53 16.20
N LYS A 172 17.27 -15.34 16.09
CA LYS A 172 16.27 -16.15 16.79
C LYS A 172 15.90 -17.42 16.02
N CYS A 173 15.80 -17.34 14.70
CA CYS A 173 15.51 -18.47 13.84
C CYS A 173 16.12 -18.24 12.46
N CYS A 174 16.83 -19.24 11.92
CA CYS A 174 17.38 -19.22 10.56
C CYS A 174 16.57 -20.20 9.69
N PRO A 175 15.68 -19.72 8.80
CA PRO A 175 14.85 -20.58 7.96
C PRO A 175 15.63 -21.06 6.72
N ASP A 176 15.05 -22.00 5.98
CA ASP A 176 15.50 -22.37 4.63
C ASP A 176 15.01 -21.36 3.60
N ILE A 177 13.73 -20.94 3.75
CA ILE A 177 13.07 -19.96 2.89
C ILE A 177 12.60 -18.78 3.75
N TYR A 178 13.00 -17.58 3.38
CA TYR A 178 12.57 -16.32 3.96
C TYR A 178 11.66 -15.57 2.99
N ILE A 179 10.50 -15.12 3.46
CA ILE A 179 9.53 -14.37 2.65
C ILE A 179 9.18 -13.05 3.38
N ASP A 180 9.58 -11.92 2.82
CA ASP A 180 9.10 -10.61 3.28
C ASP A 180 7.74 -10.31 2.68
N THR A 181 6.74 -10.06 3.51
CA THR A 181 5.37 -9.73 3.10
C THR A 181 4.95 -8.30 3.46
N THR A 182 5.90 -7.46 3.87
CA THR A 182 5.64 -6.07 4.28
C THR A 182 6.33 -5.03 3.40
N GLY A 183 7.35 -5.45 2.64
CA GLY A 183 8.11 -4.57 1.74
C GLY A 183 9.38 -3.99 2.36
N TYR A 184 9.93 -4.61 3.40
CA TYR A 184 11.22 -4.22 3.99
C TYR A 184 12.40 -4.77 3.20
N ALA A 185 12.62 -4.26 1.99
CA ALA A 185 13.65 -4.77 1.07
C ALA A 185 15.06 -4.87 1.67
N PHE A 186 15.41 -4.02 2.64
CA PHE A 186 16.73 -4.06 3.29
C PHE A 186 16.94 -5.24 4.24
N THR A 187 15.89 -6.04 4.50
CA THR A 187 16.01 -7.30 5.23
C THR A 187 16.55 -8.44 4.33
N LEU A 188 16.31 -8.36 3.02
CA LEU A 188 16.65 -9.41 2.05
C LEU A 188 18.15 -9.74 2.04
N PRO A 189 19.08 -8.75 2.00
CA PRO A 189 20.52 -9.03 2.06
C PRO A 189 20.96 -9.77 3.33
N VAL A 190 20.27 -9.52 4.46
CA VAL A 190 20.61 -10.16 5.75
C VAL A 190 20.34 -11.66 5.67
N PHE A 191 19.14 -12.05 5.24
CA PHE A 191 18.77 -13.46 5.13
C PHE A 191 19.50 -14.16 3.98
N ASN A 192 19.71 -13.51 2.84
CA ASN A 192 20.42 -14.10 1.71
C ASN A 192 21.91 -14.27 2.00
N ASN A 193 22.63 -13.19 2.37
CA ASN A 193 24.10 -13.22 2.50
C ASN A 193 24.56 -13.89 3.79
N ILE A 194 23.92 -13.58 4.92
CA ILE A 194 24.35 -14.06 6.24
C ILE A 194 23.68 -15.39 6.56
N GLY A 195 22.34 -15.45 6.43
CA GLY A 195 21.54 -16.65 6.70
C GLY A 195 21.68 -17.74 5.65
N LYS A 196 22.12 -17.39 4.42
CA LYS A 196 22.15 -18.31 3.27
C LYS A 196 20.78 -18.95 3.02
N CYS A 197 19.72 -18.17 3.24
CA CYS A 197 18.35 -18.54 2.95
C CYS A 197 18.03 -18.31 1.47
N LYS A 198 17.10 -19.06 0.91
CA LYS A 198 16.39 -18.63 -0.30
C LYS A 198 15.44 -17.50 0.10
N VAL A 199 15.40 -16.44 -0.68
CA VAL A 199 14.74 -15.18 -0.28
C VAL A 199 13.67 -14.79 -1.27
N ALA A 200 12.45 -14.56 -0.78
CA ALA A 200 11.36 -13.99 -1.57
C ALA A 200 10.80 -12.74 -0.92
N CYS A 201 10.12 -11.93 -1.72
CA CYS A 201 9.35 -10.81 -1.20
C CYS A 201 8.03 -10.62 -1.96
N TYR A 202 7.01 -10.12 -1.24
CA TYR A 202 5.76 -9.65 -1.81
C TYR A 202 5.66 -8.14 -1.57
N VAL A 203 5.73 -7.37 -2.63
CA VAL A 203 5.77 -5.91 -2.56
C VAL A 203 4.37 -5.33 -2.80
N HIS A 204 3.80 -4.75 -1.75
CA HIS A 204 2.50 -4.05 -1.83
C HIS A 204 2.64 -2.68 -2.51
N TYR A 205 3.75 -1.99 -2.23
CA TYR A 205 4.17 -0.76 -2.91
C TYR A 205 5.68 -0.57 -2.75
N PRO A 206 6.34 0.08 -3.71
CA PRO A 206 7.76 0.35 -3.58
C PRO A 206 8.01 1.40 -2.51
N THR A 207 9.03 1.20 -1.66
CA THR A 207 9.41 2.17 -0.60
C THR A 207 9.70 3.57 -1.17
N ILE A 208 10.15 3.63 -2.41
CA ILE A 208 10.27 4.85 -3.22
C ILE A 208 9.72 4.54 -4.61
N SER A 209 8.94 5.47 -5.19
CA SER A 209 8.41 5.32 -6.56
C SER A 209 9.05 6.32 -7.52
N SER A 210 9.03 6.01 -8.82
CA SER A 210 9.44 6.96 -9.86
C SER A 210 8.57 8.22 -9.84
N ASP A 211 7.28 8.09 -9.47
CA ASP A 211 6.37 9.22 -9.31
C ASP A 211 6.81 10.17 -8.20
N MET A 212 7.26 9.65 -7.05
CA MET A 212 7.83 10.48 -5.98
C MET A 212 9.07 11.25 -6.45
N LEU A 213 9.93 10.62 -7.25
CA LEU A 213 11.09 11.29 -7.87
C LEU A 213 10.67 12.39 -8.84
N CYS A 214 9.65 12.13 -9.67
CA CYS A 214 9.09 13.10 -10.60
C CYS A 214 8.44 14.30 -9.88
N LEU A 215 7.65 14.09 -8.83
CA LEU A 215 7.03 15.15 -8.03
C LEU A 215 8.07 16.08 -7.42
N VAL A 216 9.16 15.53 -6.86
CA VAL A 216 10.25 16.36 -6.30
C VAL A 216 11.01 17.10 -7.40
N LYS A 217 11.28 16.45 -8.55
CA LYS A 217 11.94 17.06 -9.71
C LYS A 217 11.12 18.22 -10.27
N ASN A 218 9.81 18.05 -10.38
CA ASN A 218 8.88 19.05 -10.91
C ASN A 218 8.46 20.08 -9.84
N ARG A 219 8.96 19.97 -8.60
CA ARG A 219 8.62 20.83 -7.47
C ARG A 219 7.12 20.91 -7.16
N SER A 220 6.39 19.85 -7.45
CA SER A 220 4.96 19.78 -7.18
C SER A 220 4.74 19.57 -5.68
N SER A 221 3.83 20.36 -5.10
CA SER A 221 3.42 20.16 -3.70
C SER A 221 2.53 18.93 -3.59
N SER A 222 2.78 18.09 -2.60
CA SER A 222 1.98 16.91 -2.29
C SER A 222 2.11 16.56 -0.81
N TYR A 223 1.33 15.59 -0.32
CA TYR A 223 1.43 15.13 1.07
C TYR A 223 2.86 14.66 1.44
N ASN A 224 3.64 14.17 0.47
CA ASN A 224 5.05 13.78 0.64
C ASN A 224 6.07 14.88 0.29
N ASN A 225 5.62 16.03 -0.21
CA ASN A 225 6.48 17.13 -0.64
C ASN A 225 5.89 18.47 -0.20
N SER A 226 6.21 18.88 1.02
CA SER A 226 5.66 20.11 1.61
C SER A 226 5.95 21.35 0.77
N SER A 227 5.07 22.34 0.84
CA SER A 227 5.18 23.61 0.11
C SER A 227 6.49 24.36 0.39
N ASN A 228 7.05 24.25 1.61
CA ASN A 228 8.33 24.87 1.97
C ASN A 228 9.51 24.24 1.21
N ILE A 229 9.47 22.93 0.97
CA ILE A 229 10.50 22.21 0.21
C ILE A 229 10.34 22.48 -1.28
N SER A 230 9.12 22.41 -1.80
CA SER A 230 8.84 22.61 -3.22
C SER A 230 9.17 24.03 -3.72
N ARG A 231 9.03 25.05 -2.86
CA ARG A 231 9.38 26.45 -3.16
C ARG A 231 10.88 26.72 -3.18
N SER A 232 11.69 25.94 -2.45
CA SER A 232 13.14 26.13 -2.37
C SER A 232 13.89 25.25 -3.35
N TRP A 233 14.66 25.86 -4.29
CA TRP A 233 15.48 25.12 -5.25
C TRP A 233 16.56 24.26 -4.54
N ILE A 234 17.19 24.81 -3.51
CA ILE A 234 18.26 24.11 -2.75
C ILE A 234 17.69 22.90 -2.03
N LEU A 235 16.56 23.08 -1.30
CA LEU A 235 15.93 22.00 -0.55
C LEU A 235 15.38 20.91 -1.50
N SER A 236 14.76 21.28 -2.61
CA SER A 236 14.29 20.34 -3.63
C SER A 236 15.44 19.56 -4.27
N SER A 237 16.56 20.22 -4.60
CA SER A 237 17.74 19.55 -5.16
C SER A 237 18.38 18.58 -4.16
N GLY A 238 18.52 18.99 -2.90
CA GLY A 238 19.01 18.12 -1.82
C GLY A 238 18.12 16.89 -1.62
N LYS A 239 16.79 17.09 -1.57
CA LYS A 239 15.82 15.99 -1.48
C LYS A 239 15.86 15.05 -2.67
N LEU A 240 16.04 15.59 -3.88
CA LEU A 240 16.17 14.77 -5.09
C LEU A 240 17.43 13.89 -5.06
N GLN A 241 18.58 14.43 -4.62
CA GLN A 241 19.81 13.64 -4.48
C GLN A 241 19.67 12.56 -3.40
N TYR A 242 19.03 12.91 -2.27
CA TYR A 242 18.71 11.93 -1.23
C TYR A 242 17.83 10.78 -1.78
N TYR A 243 16.79 11.09 -2.55
CA TYR A 243 15.94 10.07 -3.16
C TYR A 243 16.66 9.22 -4.20
N ARG A 244 17.55 9.82 -4.99
CA ARG A 244 18.39 9.06 -5.96
C ARG A 244 19.33 8.09 -5.27
N LEU A 245 19.99 8.54 -4.19
CA LEU A 245 20.84 7.66 -3.37
C LEU A 245 20.03 6.55 -2.74
N PHE A 246 18.85 6.89 -2.19
CA PHE A 246 17.95 5.90 -1.61
C PHE A 246 17.49 4.88 -2.65
N ALA A 247 17.08 5.31 -3.85
CA ALA A 247 16.69 4.41 -4.94
C ALA A 247 17.84 3.47 -5.36
N PHE A 248 19.08 3.97 -5.37
CA PHE A 248 20.25 3.13 -5.63
C PHE A 248 20.44 2.05 -4.55
N LEU A 249 20.34 2.41 -3.27
CA LEU A 249 20.43 1.45 -2.15
C LEU A 249 19.27 0.44 -2.17
N TYR A 250 18.05 0.91 -2.43
CA TYR A 250 16.85 0.08 -2.57
C TYR A 250 17.00 -0.95 -3.70
N ARG A 251 17.53 -0.50 -4.86
CA ARG A 251 17.88 -1.39 -5.97
C ARG A 251 18.88 -2.47 -5.54
N LYS A 252 19.95 -2.07 -4.84
CA LYS A 252 20.97 -3.02 -4.37
C LYS A 252 20.38 -4.05 -3.42
N ALA A 253 19.49 -3.62 -2.51
CA ALA A 253 18.80 -4.53 -1.60
C ALA A 253 17.89 -5.50 -2.35
N GLY A 254 17.10 -5.01 -3.32
CA GLY A 254 16.20 -5.83 -4.13
C GLY A 254 16.88 -6.92 -4.96
N CYS A 255 18.15 -6.71 -5.36
CA CYS A 255 18.92 -7.73 -6.09
C CYS A 255 19.18 -9.02 -5.28
N TYR A 256 18.93 -9.03 -3.96
CA TYR A 256 19.08 -10.22 -3.12
C TYR A 256 17.78 -11.05 -3.01
N SER A 257 16.72 -10.66 -3.72
CA SER A 257 15.51 -11.48 -3.82
C SER A 257 15.69 -12.55 -4.90
N ASP A 258 15.51 -13.82 -4.55
CA ASP A 258 15.47 -14.92 -5.53
C ASP A 258 14.13 -14.94 -6.27
N LEU A 259 13.07 -14.47 -5.59
CA LEU A 259 11.71 -14.40 -6.13
C LEU A 259 11.02 -13.11 -5.67
N THR A 260 10.58 -12.30 -6.62
CA THR A 260 9.85 -11.05 -6.35
C THR A 260 8.42 -11.17 -6.83
N MET A 261 7.48 -10.96 -5.92
CA MET A 261 6.04 -10.92 -6.19
C MET A 261 5.52 -9.50 -5.94
N VAL A 262 4.52 -9.07 -6.71
CA VAL A 262 3.94 -7.72 -6.64
C VAL A 262 2.43 -7.78 -6.76
N ASN A 263 1.73 -6.81 -6.15
CA ASN A 263 0.28 -6.81 -6.04
C ASN A 263 -0.47 -6.28 -7.27
N SER A 264 0.20 -5.60 -8.21
CA SER A 264 -0.45 -4.93 -9.35
C SER A 264 0.51 -4.67 -10.50
N SER A 265 -0.03 -4.35 -11.67
CA SER A 265 0.75 -3.91 -12.83
C SER A 265 1.49 -2.60 -12.55
N TRP A 266 0.88 -1.69 -11.78
CA TRP A 266 1.53 -0.45 -11.37
C TRP A 266 2.79 -0.73 -10.52
N THR A 267 2.67 -1.56 -9.49
CA THR A 267 3.80 -1.97 -8.65
C THR A 267 4.85 -2.74 -9.46
N GLU A 268 4.42 -3.61 -10.38
CA GLU A 268 5.30 -4.39 -11.25
C GLU A 268 6.21 -3.48 -12.09
N ASN A 269 5.63 -2.47 -12.74
CA ASN A 269 6.38 -1.53 -13.56
C ASN A 269 7.40 -0.75 -12.73
N HIS A 270 7.00 -0.26 -11.54
CA HIS A 270 7.89 0.47 -10.65
C HIS A 270 9.05 -0.39 -10.13
N ILE A 271 8.79 -1.64 -9.72
CA ILE A 271 9.83 -2.55 -9.24
C ILE A 271 10.77 -2.94 -10.38
N LYS A 272 10.28 -3.22 -11.59
CA LYS A 272 11.14 -3.49 -12.76
C LYS A 272 12.05 -2.32 -13.07
N GLU A 273 11.52 -1.09 -13.05
CA GLU A 273 12.29 0.13 -13.28
C GLU A 273 13.32 0.40 -12.18
N LEU A 274 12.89 0.40 -10.92
CA LEU A 274 13.73 0.76 -9.77
C LEU A 274 14.82 -0.26 -9.51
N TRP A 275 14.51 -1.54 -9.56
CA TRP A 275 15.49 -2.61 -9.33
C TRP A 275 16.27 -2.96 -10.58
N LYS A 276 15.88 -2.40 -11.76
CA LYS A 276 16.50 -2.64 -13.08
C LYS A 276 16.69 -4.14 -13.34
N LEU A 277 15.66 -4.90 -13.04
CA LEU A 277 15.66 -6.33 -13.28
C LEU A 277 15.60 -6.57 -14.80
N SER A 278 16.65 -7.19 -15.33
CA SER A 278 16.71 -7.53 -16.76
C SER A 278 15.70 -8.64 -17.06
N SER A 279 15.06 -8.58 -18.22
CA SER A 279 14.20 -9.65 -18.72
C SER A 279 14.91 -11.01 -18.86
N ASN A 280 16.24 -10.98 -18.90
CA ASN A 280 17.10 -12.17 -19.05
C ASN A 280 17.83 -12.58 -17.74
N GLY A 281 17.58 -11.90 -16.61
CA GLY A 281 18.23 -12.18 -15.31
C GLY A 281 17.44 -13.16 -14.43
N CYS A 282 18.11 -13.69 -13.41
CA CYS A 282 17.56 -14.70 -12.50
C CYS A 282 16.37 -14.22 -11.66
N ASN A 283 16.13 -12.92 -11.56
CA ASN A 283 15.08 -12.33 -10.72
C ASN A 283 13.85 -11.96 -11.57
N LYS A 284 12.91 -12.88 -11.71
CA LYS A 284 11.63 -12.62 -12.36
C LYS A 284 10.68 -11.93 -11.36
N VAL A 285 10.01 -10.86 -11.83
CA VAL A 285 8.90 -10.25 -11.11
C VAL A 285 7.62 -10.96 -11.54
N HIS A 286 6.85 -11.42 -10.57
CA HIS A 286 5.58 -12.09 -10.79
C HIS A 286 4.45 -11.27 -10.20
N LYS A 287 3.50 -10.88 -11.03
CA LYS A 287 2.28 -10.23 -10.57
C LYS A 287 1.35 -11.28 -9.95
N ILE A 288 0.99 -11.07 -8.70
CA ILE A 288 0.02 -11.86 -7.95
C ILE A 288 -0.91 -10.87 -7.25
N TYR A 289 -2.12 -10.74 -7.75
CA TYR A 289 -3.10 -9.85 -7.13
C TYR A 289 -3.38 -10.26 -5.69
N PRO A 290 -3.59 -9.32 -4.77
CA PRO A 290 -3.93 -9.66 -3.38
C PRO A 290 -5.27 -10.38 -3.30
N PRO A 291 -5.45 -11.28 -2.32
CA PRO A 291 -6.70 -12.00 -2.15
C PRO A 291 -7.81 -11.03 -1.70
N CYS A 292 -8.92 -11.00 -2.43
CA CYS A 292 -10.11 -10.23 -2.12
C CYS A 292 -11.26 -11.19 -1.82
N ASP A 293 -11.82 -11.10 -0.61
CA ASP A 293 -13.02 -11.84 -0.27
C ASP A 293 -14.26 -11.16 -0.85
N ASN A 294 -14.57 -11.55 -2.06
CA ASN A 294 -15.72 -11.01 -2.77
C ASN A 294 -17.01 -11.78 -2.48
N THR A 295 -16.96 -12.89 -1.72
CA THR A 295 -18.06 -13.83 -1.55
C THR A 295 -19.32 -13.16 -1.00
N GLU A 296 -19.17 -12.41 0.08
CA GLU A 296 -20.29 -11.72 0.74
C GLU A 296 -20.85 -10.57 -0.11
N PHE A 297 -19.99 -9.87 -0.86
CA PHE A 297 -20.40 -8.76 -1.72
C PHE A 297 -21.10 -9.25 -3.00
N LEU A 298 -20.66 -10.37 -3.58
CA LEU A 298 -21.31 -10.99 -4.73
C LEU A 298 -22.73 -11.49 -4.44
N GLN A 299 -23.05 -11.75 -3.15
CA GLN A 299 -24.39 -12.17 -2.72
C GLN A 299 -25.38 -11.01 -2.57
N ILE A 300 -24.92 -9.75 -2.65
CA ILE A 300 -25.82 -8.58 -2.59
C ILE A 300 -26.73 -8.62 -3.83
N SER A 301 -28.06 -8.64 -3.61
CA SER A 301 -29.04 -8.58 -4.70
C SER A 301 -28.93 -7.26 -5.47
N ARG A 302 -29.16 -7.32 -6.77
CA ARG A 302 -29.16 -6.17 -7.69
C ARG A 302 -30.20 -6.40 -8.79
N SER A 303 -31.46 -6.48 -8.40
CA SER A 303 -32.53 -6.58 -9.38
C SER A 303 -32.86 -5.21 -9.98
N SER A 304 -33.41 -5.20 -11.22
CA SER A 304 -33.90 -4.00 -11.90
C SER A 304 -34.88 -3.22 -11.03
N ASP A 305 -35.80 -3.95 -10.38
CA ASP A 305 -36.82 -3.37 -9.50
C ASP A 305 -36.20 -2.66 -8.29
N GLU A 306 -35.11 -3.22 -7.73
CA GLU A 306 -34.38 -2.61 -6.61
C GLU A 306 -33.61 -1.35 -7.03
N ILE A 307 -33.08 -1.33 -8.25
CA ILE A 307 -32.32 -0.19 -8.80
C ILE A 307 -33.28 0.95 -9.16
N GLU A 308 -34.46 0.64 -9.77
CA GLU A 308 -35.45 1.64 -10.20
C GLU A 308 -36.26 2.24 -9.03
N ASN A 309 -36.60 1.43 -8.03
CA ASN A 309 -37.45 1.86 -6.92
C ASN A 309 -36.69 2.65 -5.82
N GLN A 310 -35.38 2.87 -5.96
CA GLN A 310 -34.65 3.71 -5.01
C GLN A 310 -35.03 5.18 -5.17
N SER A 311 -35.76 5.72 -4.17
CA SER A 311 -36.11 7.15 -4.13
C SER A 311 -34.91 8.08 -4.03
N THR A 312 -33.76 7.57 -3.53
CA THR A 312 -32.51 8.31 -3.35
C THR A 312 -31.34 7.54 -3.96
N THR A 313 -30.59 8.17 -4.84
CA THR A 313 -29.35 7.60 -5.37
C THR A 313 -28.22 7.79 -4.36
N LYS A 314 -27.80 6.70 -3.74
CA LYS A 314 -26.68 6.68 -2.80
C LYS A 314 -25.37 6.46 -3.55
N VAL A 315 -24.42 7.39 -3.37
CA VAL A 315 -23.01 7.29 -3.78
C VAL A 315 -22.21 6.92 -2.54
N ILE A 316 -21.41 5.85 -2.59
CA ILE A 316 -20.64 5.39 -1.44
C ILE A 316 -19.14 5.51 -1.70
N SER A 317 -18.38 5.92 -0.69
CA SER A 317 -16.94 5.91 -0.72
C SER A 317 -16.39 5.11 0.46
N LEU A 318 -15.44 4.20 0.17
CA LEU A 318 -14.83 3.32 1.17
C LEU A 318 -13.35 3.68 1.34
N GLY A 319 -12.96 4.08 2.56
CA GLY A 319 -11.55 4.35 2.83
C GLY A 319 -11.31 4.95 4.21
N GLN A 320 -10.16 4.66 4.80
CA GLN A 320 -9.74 5.30 6.04
C GLN A 320 -9.62 6.82 5.84
N PHE A 321 -9.90 7.62 6.88
CA PHE A 321 -9.79 9.08 6.81
C PHE A 321 -8.32 9.54 6.79
N ARG A 322 -7.64 9.29 5.66
CA ARG A 322 -6.24 9.63 5.41
C ARG A 322 -6.10 10.62 4.25
N PRO A 323 -5.01 11.43 4.23
CA PRO A 323 -4.81 12.45 3.17
C PRO A 323 -4.82 11.86 1.76
N GLU A 324 -4.22 10.68 1.59
CA GLU A 324 -4.08 10.02 0.30
C GLU A 324 -5.41 9.57 -0.33
N LYS A 325 -6.48 9.43 0.46
CA LYS A 325 -7.81 9.05 -0.05
C LYS A 325 -8.57 10.21 -0.71
N ASP A 326 -8.11 11.44 -0.50
CA ASP A 326 -8.65 12.68 -1.09
C ASP A 326 -10.19 12.80 -1.06
N HIS A 327 -10.77 12.59 0.14
CA HIS A 327 -12.20 12.74 0.34
C HIS A 327 -12.69 14.18 0.02
N ALA A 328 -11.79 15.18 0.08
CA ALA A 328 -12.10 16.54 -0.30
C ALA A 328 -12.45 16.66 -1.80
N MET A 329 -11.81 15.88 -2.67
CA MET A 329 -12.16 15.80 -4.10
C MET A 329 -13.59 15.27 -4.29
N GLN A 330 -14.00 14.28 -3.50
CA GLN A 330 -15.36 13.71 -3.56
C GLN A 330 -16.43 14.77 -3.20
N ILE A 331 -16.17 15.58 -2.18
CA ILE A 331 -17.07 16.66 -1.76
C ILE A 331 -17.11 17.76 -2.82
N ARG A 332 -15.98 18.12 -3.44
CA ARG A 332 -15.95 19.07 -4.56
C ARG A 332 -16.72 18.52 -5.79
N ALA A 333 -16.56 17.23 -6.10
CA ALA A 333 -17.32 16.59 -7.17
C ALA A 333 -18.84 16.67 -6.92
N MET A 334 -19.31 16.53 -5.67
CA MET A 334 -20.72 16.75 -5.34
C MET A 334 -21.13 18.20 -5.55
N SER A 335 -20.29 19.17 -5.24
CA SER A 335 -20.57 20.59 -5.51
C SER A 335 -20.65 20.89 -7.02
N GLU A 336 -19.79 20.29 -7.84
CA GLU A 336 -19.85 20.38 -9.30
C GLU A 336 -21.12 19.71 -9.85
N LEU A 337 -21.48 18.51 -9.34
CA LEU A 337 -22.67 17.79 -9.73
C LEU A 337 -23.96 18.62 -9.52
N ARG A 338 -24.04 19.36 -8.40
CA ARG A 338 -25.18 20.24 -8.10
C ARG A 338 -25.45 21.25 -9.21
N ASN A 339 -24.38 21.76 -9.85
CA ASN A 339 -24.48 22.71 -10.95
C ASN A 339 -24.87 22.04 -12.29
N MET A 340 -24.78 20.70 -12.39
CA MET A 340 -24.99 19.94 -13.63
C MET A 340 -26.37 19.29 -13.73
N ILE A 341 -27.09 19.13 -12.60
CA ILE A 341 -28.37 18.43 -12.55
C ILE A 341 -29.47 19.34 -12.00
N SER A 342 -30.74 18.97 -12.19
CA SER A 342 -31.85 19.74 -11.67
C SER A 342 -31.96 19.66 -10.14
N ASP A 343 -32.56 20.68 -9.52
CA ASP A 343 -32.77 20.71 -8.05
C ASP A 343 -33.49 19.45 -7.55
N LYS A 344 -34.54 19.00 -8.28
CA LYS A 344 -35.27 17.77 -7.96
C LYS A 344 -34.36 16.52 -8.01
N ALA A 345 -33.44 16.44 -8.96
CA ALA A 345 -32.48 15.32 -9.03
C ALA A 345 -31.49 15.43 -7.90
N TRP A 346 -31.01 16.66 -7.58
CA TRP A 346 -30.04 16.91 -6.51
C TRP A 346 -30.56 16.51 -5.13
N GLU A 347 -31.82 16.79 -4.80
CA GLU A 347 -32.45 16.39 -3.54
C GLU A 347 -32.37 14.88 -3.29
N ASN A 348 -32.32 14.09 -4.37
CA ASN A 348 -32.29 12.63 -4.34
C ASN A 348 -30.91 12.01 -4.47
N VAL A 349 -29.83 12.79 -4.45
CA VAL A 349 -28.44 12.24 -4.48
C VAL A 349 -27.77 12.44 -3.14
N LYS A 350 -27.18 11.38 -2.59
CA LYS A 350 -26.40 11.43 -1.33
C LYS A 350 -25.05 10.74 -1.47
N LEU A 351 -24.00 11.41 -1.00
CA LEU A 351 -22.67 10.83 -0.83
C LEU A 351 -22.50 10.35 0.62
N VAL A 352 -22.20 9.06 0.80
CA VAL A 352 -21.89 8.46 2.11
C VAL A 352 -20.42 8.07 2.13
N ILE A 353 -19.63 8.76 2.95
CA ILE A 353 -18.19 8.49 3.12
C ILE A 353 -17.99 7.59 4.34
N ILE A 354 -17.51 6.37 4.11
CA ILE A 354 -17.35 5.35 5.14
C ILE A 354 -15.87 5.10 5.38
N GLY A 355 -15.44 5.22 6.63
CA GLY A 355 -14.03 5.00 6.93
C GLY A 355 -13.69 4.74 8.38
N GLY A 356 -12.49 4.18 8.57
CA GLY A 356 -11.88 4.02 9.89
C GLY A 356 -11.24 5.33 10.36
N CYS A 357 -11.51 5.70 11.62
CA CYS A 357 -10.86 6.78 12.36
C CYS A 357 -10.08 6.16 13.51
N ARG A 358 -8.74 6.30 13.51
CA ARG A 358 -7.84 5.60 14.45
C ARG A 358 -7.30 6.50 15.56
N ASN A 359 -7.22 7.80 15.29
CA ASN A 359 -6.58 8.78 16.15
C ASN A 359 -7.17 10.20 15.94
N GLU A 360 -6.71 11.14 16.75
CA GLU A 360 -7.14 12.54 16.69
C GLU A 360 -6.84 13.23 15.36
N GLU A 361 -5.79 12.83 14.66
CA GLU A 361 -5.48 13.42 13.33
C GLU A 361 -6.54 13.00 12.30
N ASP A 362 -6.96 11.73 12.33
CA ASP A 362 -8.05 11.24 11.48
C ASP A 362 -9.37 11.95 11.84
N ARG A 363 -9.64 12.18 13.13
CA ARG A 363 -10.83 12.93 13.61
C ARG A 363 -10.84 14.37 13.13
N LYS A 364 -9.74 15.09 13.34
CA LYS A 364 -9.60 16.46 12.83
C LYS A 364 -9.82 16.57 11.33
N ARG A 365 -9.43 15.54 10.58
CA ARG A 365 -9.67 15.51 9.14
C ARG A 365 -11.15 15.39 8.80
N ILE A 366 -11.91 14.60 9.56
CA ILE A 366 -13.38 14.53 9.40
C ILE A 366 -13.98 15.90 9.66
N ASP A 367 -13.58 16.59 10.74
CA ASP A 367 -14.08 17.94 11.07
C ASP A 367 -13.74 18.96 9.96
N ASP A 368 -12.55 18.84 9.33
CA ASP A 368 -12.16 19.66 8.17
C ASP A 368 -13.03 19.39 6.95
N LEU A 369 -13.39 18.12 6.70
CA LEU A 369 -14.28 17.74 5.61
C LEU A 369 -15.72 18.21 5.85
N GLU A 370 -16.23 18.14 7.06
CA GLU A 370 -17.54 18.68 7.43
C GLU A 370 -17.59 20.21 7.22
N ARG A 371 -16.50 20.93 7.55
CA ARG A 371 -16.38 22.36 7.25
C ARG A 371 -16.39 22.64 5.75
N LEU A 372 -15.71 21.80 4.97
CA LEU A 372 -15.71 21.90 3.51
C LEU A 372 -17.13 21.70 2.94
N CYS A 373 -17.90 20.72 3.45
CA CYS A 373 -19.29 20.52 3.04
C CYS A 373 -20.14 21.80 3.26
N LYS A 374 -20.03 22.43 4.42
CA LYS A 374 -20.72 23.68 4.73
C LYS A 374 -20.28 24.83 3.82
N HIS A 375 -18.96 24.96 3.56
CA HIS A 375 -18.43 25.99 2.68
C HIS A 375 -18.94 25.86 1.24
N LEU A 376 -19.11 24.62 0.76
CA LEU A 376 -19.63 24.32 -0.57
C LEU A 376 -21.17 24.18 -0.62
N SER A 377 -21.85 24.33 0.51
CA SER A 377 -23.32 24.20 0.64
C SER A 377 -23.86 22.84 0.15
N VAL A 378 -23.15 21.75 0.48
CA VAL A 378 -23.53 20.37 0.15
C VAL A 378 -23.73 19.48 1.39
N GLU A 379 -23.75 20.06 2.59
CA GLU A 379 -23.83 19.33 3.87
C GLU A 379 -25.07 18.46 4.01
N GLN A 380 -26.17 18.79 3.33
CA GLN A 380 -27.40 18.00 3.34
C GLN A 380 -27.29 16.71 2.48
N ASN A 381 -26.32 16.68 1.57
CA ASN A 381 -26.12 15.60 0.62
C ASN A 381 -24.85 14.77 0.91
N VAL A 382 -24.14 15.05 2.01
CA VAL A 382 -22.93 14.33 2.40
C VAL A 382 -23.04 13.81 3.83
N GLU A 383 -22.85 12.50 4.02
CA GLU A 383 -22.89 11.82 5.31
C GLU A 383 -21.55 11.13 5.61
N PHE A 384 -21.10 11.18 6.86
CA PHE A 384 -19.89 10.49 7.31
C PHE A 384 -20.24 9.34 8.26
N LYS A 385 -19.83 8.11 7.92
CA LYS A 385 -19.99 6.92 8.75
C LYS A 385 -18.65 6.41 9.20
N VAL A 386 -18.40 6.51 10.50
CA VAL A 386 -17.09 6.27 11.11
C VAL A 386 -17.10 4.97 11.89
N ASN A 387 -16.12 4.08 11.61
CA ASN A 387 -15.91 2.82 12.34
C ASN A 387 -17.14 1.90 12.38
N ILE A 388 -17.92 1.86 11.32
CA ILE A 388 -19.09 0.97 11.23
C ILE A 388 -18.69 -0.51 11.17
N THR A 389 -19.59 -1.38 11.55
CA THR A 389 -19.40 -2.84 11.48
C THR A 389 -19.44 -3.35 10.03
N PHE A 390 -18.95 -4.57 9.80
CA PHE A 390 -19.02 -5.19 8.47
C PHE A 390 -20.48 -5.39 7.99
N GLY A 391 -21.38 -5.74 8.91
CA GLY A 391 -22.81 -5.88 8.58
C GLY A 391 -23.44 -4.56 8.12
N GLU A 392 -23.14 -3.45 8.83
CA GLU A 392 -23.58 -2.11 8.44
C GLU A 392 -22.98 -1.70 7.09
N LEU A 393 -21.68 -1.99 6.85
CA LEU A 393 -21.04 -1.74 5.57
C LEU A 393 -21.74 -2.48 4.43
N LYS A 394 -22.05 -3.78 4.62
CA LYS A 394 -22.76 -4.58 3.63
C LYS A 394 -24.16 -4.01 3.33
N GLN A 395 -24.86 -3.54 4.35
CA GLN A 395 -26.15 -2.85 4.19
C GLN A 395 -25.99 -1.57 3.37
N GLU A 396 -25.03 -0.69 3.73
CA GLU A 396 -24.77 0.53 2.99
C GLU A 396 -24.46 0.27 1.51
N MET A 397 -23.65 -0.76 1.25
CA MET A 397 -23.32 -1.18 -0.12
C MET A 397 -24.54 -1.74 -0.86
N SER A 398 -25.46 -2.43 -0.19
CA SER A 398 -26.68 -2.95 -0.81
C SER A 398 -27.62 -1.83 -1.24
N GLU A 399 -27.65 -0.73 -0.51
CA GLU A 399 -28.49 0.45 -0.78
C GLU A 399 -27.83 1.45 -1.75
N ALA A 400 -26.54 1.31 -2.05
CA ALA A 400 -25.82 2.25 -2.90
C ALA A 400 -25.89 1.85 -4.38
N LYS A 401 -25.93 2.83 -5.28
CA LYS A 401 -25.88 2.64 -6.74
C LYS A 401 -24.48 2.87 -7.29
N ILE A 402 -23.75 3.85 -6.75
CA ILE A 402 -22.46 4.30 -7.27
C ILE A 402 -21.36 4.11 -6.21
N GLY A 403 -20.21 3.58 -6.63
CA GLY A 403 -19.00 3.53 -5.84
C GLY A 403 -18.02 4.63 -6.24
N LEU A 404 -17.39 5.31 -5.29
CA LEU A 404 -16.49 6.43 -5.54
C LEU A 404 -15.14 6.20 -4.88
N HIS A 405 -14.04 6.32 -5.67
CA HIS A 405 -12.69 6.16 -5.18
C HIS A 405 -11.76 7.20 -5.81
N THR A 406 -11.19 8.09 -5.00
CA THR A 406 -10.43 9.27 -5.49
C THR A 406 -8.94 9.24 -5.20
N MET A 407 -8.40 8.15 -4.65
CA MET A 407 -6.98 8.07 -4.33
C MET A 407 -6.12 8.06 -5.60
N TRP A 408 -5.28 9.09 -5.73
CA TRP A 408 -4.26 9.12 -6.77
C TRP A 408 -3.20 8.02 -6.53
N ASN A 409 -2.86 7.28 -7.58
CA ASN A 409 -1.89 6.18 -7.55
C ASN A 409 -2.19 5.13 -6.46
N GLU A 410 -3.48 4.76 -6.30
CA GLU A 410 -3.82 3.58 -5.51
C GLU A 410 -3.03 2.37 -6.06
N HIS A 411 -2.27 1.71 -5.20
CA HIS A 411 -1.33 0.68 -5.63
C HIS A 411 -2.02 -0.56 -6.21
N PHE A 412 -3.15 -0.95 -5.64
CA PHE A 412 -4.05 -1.96 -6.18
C PHE A 412 -5.49 -1.45 -6.15
N GLY A 413 -6.14 -1.39 -4.99
CA GLY A 413 -7.51 -0.89 -4.84
C GLY A 413 -8.52 -1.96 -4.40
N ILE A 414 -8.28 -2.62 -3.26
CA ILE A 414 -9.21 -3.63 -2.73
C ILE A 414 -10.63 -3.08 -2.62
N ALA A 415 -10.80 -1.85 -2.12
CA ALA A 415 -12.12 -1.20 -2.01
C ALA A 415 -12.83 -1.03 -3.37
N VAL A 416 -12.07 -0.81 -4.46
CA VAL A 416 -12.63 -0.75 -5.82
C VAL A 416 -13.13 -2.14 -6.24
N VAL A 417 -12.36 -3.20 -5.96
CA VAL A 417 -12.78 -4.58 -6.23
C VAL A 417 -14.03 -4.96 -5.42
N GLU A 418 -14.09 -4.58 -4.14
CA GLU A 418 -15.24 -4.82 -3.26
C GLU A 418 -16.51 -4.10 -3.78
N MET A 419 -16.38 -2.85 -4.23
CA MET A 419 -17.49 -2.09 -4.81
C MET A 419 -18.00 -2.73 -6.12
N LEU A 420 -17.10 -3.17 -7.01
CA LEU A 420 -17.46 -3.90 -8.23
C LEU A 420 -18.16 -5.23 -7.91
N ALA A 421 -17.65 -5.98 -6.92
CA ALA A 421 -18.26 -7.23 -6.46
C ALA A 421 -19.66 -7.03 -5.91
N ALA A 422 -19.89 -5.93 -5.17
CA ALA A 422 -21.20 -5.54 -4.68
C ALA A 422 -22.15 -5.08 -5.80
N GLY A 423 -21.68 -4.94 -7.03
CA GLY A 423 -22.47 -4.48 -8.18
C GLY A 423 -22.70 -2.97 -8.19
N LEU A 424 -21.81 -2.18 -7.60
CA LEU A 424 -21.84 -0.74 -7.70
C LEU A 424 -21.21 -0.29 -9.02
N ILE A 425 -21.80 0.68 -9.70
CA ILE A 425 -21.15 1.34 -10.81
C ILE A 425 -20.02 2.20 -10.23
N THR A 426 -18.80 1.76 -10.42
CA THR A 426 -17.65 2.33 -9.71
C THR A 426 -16.93 3.37 -10.55
N ILE A 427 -16.67 4.54 -9.96
CA ILE A 427 -15.85 5.60 -10.52
C ILE A 427 -14.53 5.65 -9.71
N ALA A 428 -13.41 5.36 -10.36
CA ALA A 428 -12.13 5.33 -9.70
C ALA A 428 -11.16 6.36 -10.28
N HIS A 429 -10.07 6.66 -9.56
CA HIS A 429 -9.06 7.58 -10.09
C HIS A 429 -8.33 6.94 -11.28
N ARG A 430 -8.15 7.71 -12.38
CA ARG A 430 -7.48 7.30 -13.61
C ARG A 430 -5.95 7.17 -13.41
N SER A 431 -5.55 6.35 -12.46
CA SER A 431 -4.15 6.04 -12.15
C SER A 431 -4.01 4.73 -11.37
N GLY A 432 -2.77 4.27 -11.20
CA GLY A 432 -2.45 3.13 -10.34
C GLY A 432 -3.12 1.82 -10.75
N GLY A 433 -3.43 1.00 -9.75
CA GLY A 433 -4.11 -0.29 -9.91
C GLY A 433 -5.51 -0.19 -10.52
N PRO A 434 -6.36 0.77 -10.11
CA PRO A 434 -7.67 0.95 -10.72
C PRO A 434 -7.61 1.10 -12.24
N LEU A 435 -6.71 1.93 -12.76
CA LEU A 435 -6.53 2.11 -14.21
C LEU A 435 -5.94 0.88 -14.90
N MET A 436 -4.95 0.23 -14.28
CA MET A 436 -4.11 -0.76 -14.96
C MET A 436 -4.63 -2.19 -14.84
N ASP A 437 -5.42 -2.49 -13.79
CA ASP A 437 -5.75 -3.86 -13.43
C ASP A 437 -7.24 -4.10 -13.15
N ILE A 438 -8.05 -3.08 -12.78
CA ILE A 438 -9.37 -3.31 -12.19
C ILE A 438 -10.50 -2.77 -13.07
N VAL A 439 -10.46 -1.47 -13.43
CA VAL A 439 -11.55 -0.81 -14.16
C VAL A 439 -11.26 -0.81 -15.65
N ASN A 440 -12.19 -1.36 -16.42
CA ASN A 440 -12.12 -1.37 -17.88
C ASN A 440 -13.16 -0.39 -18.45
N GLU A 441 -12.73 0.53 -19.30
CA GLU A 441 -13.58 1.51 -19.97
C GLU A 441 -13.87 1.17 -21.44
N SER A 442 -13.37 0.02 -21.96
CA SER A 442 -13.70 -0.35 -23.35
C SER A 442 -15.18 -0.69 -23.49
N ALA A 443 -15.83 -0.20 -24.55
CA ALA A 443 -17.27 -0.35 -24.75
C ALA A 443 -17.78 -1.80 -24.70
N GLU A 444 -16.95 -2.76 -25.16
CA GLU A 444 -17.30 -4.18 -25.17
C GLU A 444 -17.31 -4.82 -23.77
N SER A 445 -16.46 -4.31 -22.85
CA SER A 445 -16.22 -4.90 -21.53
C SER A 445 -16.17 -3.88 -20.40
N GLN A 446 -16.91 -2.79 -20.54
CA GLN A 446 -16.91 -1.72 -19.54
C GLN A 446 -17.39 -2.22 -18.18
N THR A 447 -16.59 -1.97 -17.14
CA THR A 447 -16.87 -2.37 -15.76
C THR A 447 -17.06 -1.19 -14.81
N GLY A 448 -16.79 0.04 -15.28
CA GLY A 448 -16.88 1.25 -14.47
C GLY A 448 -16.33 2.45 -15.23
N PHE A 449 -16.00 3.50 -14.47
CA PHE A 449 -15.51 4.77 -15.00
C PHE A 449 -14.21 5.16 -14.32
N LEU A 450 -13.40 5.95 -15.03
CA LEU A 450 -12.16 6.53 -14.52
C LEU A 450 -12.20 8.05 -14.67
N ALA A 451 -11.78 8.78 -13.63
CA ALA A 451 -11.74 10.23 -13.60
C ALA A 451 -10.47 10.75 -12.90
N ILE A 452 -10.05 11.99 -13.17
CA ILE A 452 -8.87 12.62 -12.58
C ILE A 452 -9.27 13.78 -11.67
N HIS A 453 -10.18 14.64 -12.13
CA HIS A 453 -10.56 15.88 -11.45
C HIS A 453 -12.02 15.82 -10.97
N ASP A 454 -12.36 16.63 -9.99
CA ASP A 454 -13.69 16.75 -9.39
C ASP A 454 -14.81 16.93 -10.43
N TYR A 455 -14.59 17.75 -11.45
CA TYR A 455 -15.51 17.93 -12.57
C TYR A 455 -15.77 16.62 -13.34
N GLU A 456 -14.74 15.84 -13.66
CA GLU A 456 -14.86 14.55 -14.37
C GLU A 456 -15.63 13.52 -13.52
N TYR A 457 -15.40 13.50 -12.19
CA TYR A 457 -16.17 12.67 -11.28
C TYR A 457 -17.66 13.06 -11.30
N ALA A 458 -17.97 14.36 -11.30
CA ALA A 458 -19.34 14.86 -11.38
C ALA A 458 -20.00 14.47 -12.71
N GLU A 459 -19.29 14.58 -13.83
CA GLU A 459 -19.78 14.14 -15.16
C GLU A 459 -20.07 12.64 -15.18
N CYS A 460 -19.18 11.81 -14.62
CA CYS A 460 -19.41 10.36 -14.52
C CYS A 460 -20.65 10.06 -13.67
N ILE A 461 -20.82 10.73 -12.51
CA ILE A 461 -22.02 10.55 -11.67
C ILE A 461 -23.26 10.92 -12.47
N LYS A 462 -23.28 12.08 -13.13
CA LYS A 462 -24.41 12.52 -13.97
C LYS A 462 -24.72 11.50 -15.06
N GLN A 463 -23.71 11.01 -15.77
CA GLN A 463 -23.87 9.98 -16.81
C GLN A 463 -24.54 8.70 -16.26
N ILE A 464 -24.16 8.26 -15.06
CA ILE A 464 -24.74 7.07 -14.40
C ILE A 464 -26.19 7.34 -13.97
N LEU A 465 -26.51 8.57 -13.53
CA LEU A 465 -27.89 8.95 -13.19
C LEU A 465 -28.82 8.92 -14.41
N GLU A 466 -28.30 9.26 -15.59
CA GLU A 466 -29.03 9.33 -16.85
C GLU A 466 -28.97 8.00 -17.64
N MET A 467 -28.22 6.99 -17.17
CA MET A 467 -28.02 5.73 -17.86
C MET A 467 -29.28 4.85 -17.82
N PRO A 468 -29.69 4.24 -18.95
CA PRO A 468 -30.79 3.28 -18.98
C PRO A 468 -30.52 2.05 -18.08
N THR A 469 -31.58 1.50 -17.49
CA THR A 469 -31.51 0.38 -16.54
C THR A 469 -30.86 -0.85 -17.13
N ASP A 470 -31.16 -1.20 -18.38
CA ASP A 470 -30.54 -2.32 -19.11
C ASP A 470 -29.00 -2.16 -19.28
N ALA A 471 -28.55 -0.93 -19.55
CA ALA A 471 -27.12 -0.64 -19.64
C ALA A 471 -26.40 -0.74 -18.28
N LEU A 472 -27.08 -0.33 -17.19
CA LEU A 472 -26.59 -0.51 -15.83
C LEU A 472 -26.45 -1.98 -15.46
N GLU A 473 -27.46 -2.80 -15.76
CA GLU A 473 -27.45 -4.25 -15.50
C GLU A 473 -26.29 -4.95 -16.22
N ILE A 474 -26.11 -4.68 -17.50
CA ILE A 474 -25.00 -5.22 -18.29
C ILE A 474 -23.64 -4.84 -17.68
N MET A 475 -23.51 -3.59 -17.22
CA MET A 475 -22.27 -3.13 -16.59
C MET A 475 -22.04 -3.81 -15.22
N ILE A 476 -23.08 -4.00 -14.42
CA ILE A 476 -23.04 -4.71 -13.14
C ILE A 476 -22.64 -6.18 -13.35
N GLU A 477 -23.21 -6.86 -14.33
CA GLU A 477 -22.82 -8.24 -14.66
C GLU A 477 -21.35 -8.35 -15.04
N LYS A 478 -20.90 -7.48 -15.95
CA LYS A 478 -19.49 -7.45 -16.39
C LYS A 478 -18.54 -7.15 -15.24
N SER A 479 -18.87 -6.19 -14.38
CA SER A 479 -18.02 -5.83 -13.23
C SER A 479 -17.94 -6.97 -12.22
N ARG A 480 -19.05 -7.65 -11.89
CA ARG A 480 -19.05 -8.84 -11.03
C ARG A 480 -18.28 -10.01 -11.62
N ALA A 481 -18.37 -10.22 -12.92
CA ALA A 481 -17.57 -11.26 -13.59
C ALA A 481 -16.08 -10.95 -13.54
N SER A 482 -15.69 -9.70 -13.69
CA SER A 482 -14.29 -9.26 -13.73
C SER A 482 -13.54 -9.48 -12.42
N VAL A 483 -14.21 -9.41 -11.26
CA VAL A 483 -13.55 -9.53 -9.95
C VAL A 483 -13.13 -10.96 -9.58
N ASN A 484 -13.53 -11.97 -10.33
CA ASN A 484 -13.18 -13.36 -10.05
C ASN A 484 -11.66 -13.61 -10.08
N ILE A 485 -10.92 -12.87 -10.89
CA ILE A 485 -9.45 -12.98 -10.97
C ILE A 485 -8.74 -12.53 -9.69
N PHE A 486 -9.41 -11.81 -8.81
CA PHE A 486 -8.89 -11.33 -7.52
C PHE A 486 -9.31 -12.21 -6.34
N SER A 487 -9.97 -13.34 -6.59
CA SER A 487 -10.45 -14.23 -5.54
C SER A 487 -9.31 -14.92 -4.78
N ASP A 488 -9.57 -15.32 -3.55
CA ASP A 488 -8.63 -16.07 -2.70
C ASP A 488 -8.09 -17.33 -3.41
N LYS A 489 -8.95 -18.06 -4.12
CA LYS A 489 -8.54 -19.27 -4.87
C LYS A 489 -7.53 -18.98 -5.97
N VAL A 490 -7.71 -17.89 -6.70
CA VAL A 490 -6.77 -17.46 -7.76
C VAL A 490 -5.46 -16.98 -7.15
N PHE A 491 -5.53 -16.22 -6.07
CA PHE A 491 -4.33 -15.82 -5.31
C PHE A 491 -3.52 -17.05 -4.88
N GLU A 492 -4.16 -17.99 -4.18
CA GLU A 492 -3.51 -19.20 -3.66
C GLU A 492 -2.85 -20.04 -4.76
N SER A 493 -3.56 -20.27 -5.88
CA SER A 493 -3.01 -21.01 -7.02
C SER A 493 -1.77 -20.32 -7.60
N ASN A 494 -1.83 -19.00 -7.81
CA ASN A 494 -0.71 -18.23 -8.32
C ASN A 494 0.45 -18.20 -7.34
N TRP A 495 0.17 -18.04 -6.02
CA TRP A 495 1.18 -18.05 -4.98
C TRP A 495 1.96 -19.35 -4.98
N ILE A 496 1.27 -20.51 -4.96
CA ILE A 496 1.89 -21.83 -4.98
C ILE A 496 2.70 -22.04 -6.26
N ARG A 497 2.11 -21.74 -7.42
CA ARG A 497 2.80 -21.89 -8.73
C ARG A 497 4.14 -21.15 -8.76
N VAL A 498 4.18 -19.96 -8.20
CA VAL A 498 5.37 -19.10 -8.23
C VAL A 498 6.37 -19.50 -7.14
N THR A 499 5.92 -19.76 -5.92
CA THR A 499 6.80 -20.10 -4.78
C THR A 499 7.35 -21.51 -4.81
N SER A 500 6.75 -22.43 -5.57
CA SER A 500 7.29 -23.81 -5.76
C SER A 500 8.71 -23.79 -6.31
N SER A 501 9.09 -22.78 -7.08
CA SER A 501 10.46 -22.63 -7.61
C SER A 501 11.51 -22.35 -6.51
N LEU A 502 11.12 -21.97 -5.31
CA LEU A 502 12.04 -21.79 -4.17
C LEU A 502 12.37 -23.10 -3.46
N ILE A 503 11.56 -24.15 -3.65
CA ILE A 503 11.66 -25.41 -2.91
C ILE A 503 12.41 -26.46 -3.72
N THR A 504 12.37 -26.33 -5.03
CA THR A 504 13.21 -27.11 -5.96
C THR A 504 14.61 -26.53 -6.01
#